data_b993bd1ef260d3b0a87c7497bec2adc2
#
_entry.id   b993bd1ef260d3b0a87c7497bec2adc2
#
_cell.length_a   1.000
_cell.length_b   1.000
_cell.length_c   1.000
_cell.angle_alpha   90.00
_cell.angle_beta   90.00
_cell.angle_gamma   90.00
#
_symmetry.space_group_name_H-M   'P 1'
#
loop_
_entity.id
_entity.type
_entity.pdbx_description
1 polymer ?
#
loop_
_entity_poly.entity_id
_entity_poly.type
_entity_poly.pdbx_seq_one_letter_code
_entity_poly.pdbx_strand_id
1 'polypeptide(L)'
;YLTLVDYDFLLATPHDYFVAGIGDTLAKWYEMEGIVRQVSQEELSASVRLGFASAKEIFKILFADSKAALNDLAEQKVTPAFGRIVDTIIELSGTVGGFAGTYGRMSGAHALHNGLSLCSETHPILHGSKVAYGVLVQLAYTGDTSEIEKLLPFYKENHLPASLAEINLPFDLEKLQAVAKFAASPVESYRLIDSKVTDEKIISAIKALEALVSKK
;
A
#
# COMPACT_ATOMS: atom_id res chain seq x y z
N TYR A 1 1.59 -0.12 -27.16
CA TYR A 1 0.95 0.81 -26.23
C TYR A 1 1.93 1.95 -25.96
N LEU A 2 1.40 3.19 -25.83
CA LEU A 2 2.16 4.39 -25.52
C LEU A 2 1.51 5.03 -24.29
N THR A 3 2.30 5.33 -23.29
CA THR A 3 1.91 6.19 -22.18
C THR A 3 2.58 7.55 -22.35
N LEU A 4 1.81 8.61 -22.40
CA LEU A 4 2.31 9.98 -22.43
C LEU A 4 2.10 10.61 -21.05
N VAL A 5 3.19 11.05 -20.43
CA VAL A 5 3.18 11.70 -19.11
C VAL A 5 3.57 13.16 -19.30
N ASP A 6 2.68 14.07 -18.91
CA ASP A 6 2.92 15.51 -18.89
C ASP A 6 3.05 15.96 -17.43
N TYR A 7 4.28 16.22 -17.00
CA TYR A 7 4.58 16.59 -15.61
C TYR A 7 3.99 17.97 -15.24
N ASP A 8 3.98 18.92 -16.16
CA ASP A 8 3.40 20.24 -15.91
C ASP A 8 1.89 20.15 -15.67
N PHE A 9 1.20 19.30 -16.44
CA PHE A 9 -0.20 19.01 -16.21
C PHE A 9 -0.43 18.36 -14.84
N LEU A 10 0.44 17.44 -14.43
CA LEU A 10 0.30 16.71 -13.17
C LEU A 10 0.62 17.54 -11.92
N LEU A 11 1.25 18.72 -12.05
CA LEU A 11 1.35 19.68 -10.95
C LEU A 11 -0.02 20.18 -10.46
N ALA A 12 -1.07 20.10 -11.29
CA ALA A 12 -2.44 20.43 -10.88
C ALA A 12 -3.12 19.32 -10.06
N THR A 13 -2.45 18.19 -9.79
CA THR A 13 -3.00 17.11 -8.97
C THR A 13 -3.29 17.61 -7.56
N PRO A 14 -4.52 17.40 -7.01
CA PRO A 14 -4.77 17.71 -5.61
C PRO A 14 -3.84 16.92 -4.69
N HIS A 15 -3.35 17.58 -3.64
CA HIS A 15 -2.38 17.00 -2.69
C HIS A 15 -2.77 15.60 -2.21
N ASP A 16 -4.02 15.42 -1.78
CA ASP A 16 -4.47 14.15 -1.21
C ASP A 16 -4.48 13.01 -2.25
N TYR A 17 -4.72 13.32 -3.53
CA TYR A 17 -4.64 12.34 -4.61
C TYR A 17 -3.20 11.91 -4.88
N PHE A 18 -2.26 12.84 -4.79
CA PHE A 18 -0.83 12.54 -4.94
C PHE A 18 -0.33 11.67 -3.79
N VAL A 19 -0.71 12.01 -2.56
CA VAL A 19 -0.45 11.21 -1.36
C VAL A 19 -1.04 9.81 -1.48
N ALA A 20 -2.30 9.70 -1.92
CA ALA A 20 -2.94 8.41 -2.14
C ALA A 20 -2.21 7.58 -3.21
N GLY A 21 -1.73 8.22 -4.28
CA GLY A 21 -0.89 7.58 -5.30
C GLY A 21 0.40 7.00 -4.72
N ILE A 22 1.07 7.74 -3.84
CA ILE A 22 2.27 7.26 -3.11
C ILE A 22 1.91 6.04 -2.24
N GLY A 23 0.79 6.10 -1.51
CA GLY A 23 0.34 5.03 -0.62
C GLY A 23 -0.01 3.74 -1.35
N ASP A 24 -0.75 3.84 -2.46
CA ASP A 24 -1.09 2.69 -3.31
C ASP A 24 0.16 2.05 -3.94
N THR A 25 1.08 2.91 -4.40
CA THR A 25 2.32 2.45 -5.04
C THR A 25 3.27 1.79 -4.02
N LEU A 26 3.28 2.25 -2.77
CA LEU A 26 4.04 1.61 -1.69
C LEU A 26 3.60 0.15 -1.47
N ALA A 27 2.32 -0.14 -1.64
CA ALA A 27 1.79 -1.49 -1.50
C ALA A 27 2.40 -2.47 -2.51
N LYS A 28 2.85 -2.03 -3.68
CA LYS A 28 3.48 -2.89 -4.68
C LYS A 28 4.69 -3.64 -4.13
N TRP A 29 5.50 -2.96 -3.29
CA TRP A 29 6.62 -3.61 -2.62
C TRP A 29 6.15 -4.59 -1.55
N TYR A 30 5.36 -4.12 -0.58
CA TYR A 30 5.01 -4.93 0.59
C TYR A 30 4.11 -6.12 0.27
N GLU A 31 3.20 -5.96 -0.66
CA GLU A 31 2.33 -7.05 -1.10
C GLU A 31 3.11 -8.11 -1.88
N MET A 32 3.93 -7.69 -2.84
CA MET A 32 4.73 -8.64 -3.62
C MET A 32 5.81 -9.31 -2.76
N GLU A 33 6.49 -8.58 -1.90
CA GLU A 33 7.49 -9.11 -0.98
C GLU A 33 6.87 -10.15 -0.04
N GLY A 34 5.70 -9.86 0.53
CA GLY A 34 4.96 -10.77 1.40
C GLY A 34 4.61 -12.11 0.73
N ILE A 35 4.37 -12.13 -0.58
CA ILE A 35 4.15 -13.36 -1.34
C ILE A 35 5.47 -14.03 -1.69
N VAL A 36 6.42 -13.27 -2.26
CA VAL A 36 7.67 -13.81 -2.82
C VAL A 36 8.56 -14.44 -1.74
N ARG A 37 8.56 -13.93 -0.51
CA ARG A 37 9.32 -14.52 0.62
C ARG A 37 8.89 -15.94 0.97
N GLN A 38 7.72 -16.39 0.52
CA GLN A 38 7.18 -17.71 0.79
C GLN A 38 7.49 -18.73 -0.32
N VAL A 39 8.06 -18.28 -1.43
CA VAL A 39 8.31 -19.08 -2.64
C VAL A 39 9.82 -19.22 -2.85
N SER A 40 10.26 -20.42 -3.26
CA SER A 40 11.66 -20.61 -3.65
C SER A 40 12.03 -19.67 -4.80
N GLN A 41 13.17 -18.99 -4.67
CA GLN A 41 13.66 -18.09 -5.73
C GLN A 41 13.89 -18.82 -7.07
N GLU A 42 14.15 -20.14 -7.02
CA GLU A 42 14.35 -20.98 -8.21
C GLU A 42 13.04 -21.21 -8.97
N GLU A 43 11.91 -21.18 -8.28
CA GLU A 43 10.57 -21.35 -8.87
C GLU A 43 10.03 -20.08 -9.53
N LEU A 44 10.63 -18.92 -9.24
CA LEU A 44 10.19 -17.65 -9.83
C LEU A 44 10.62 -17.55 -11.29
N SER A 45 9.66 -17.34 -12.19
CA SER A 45 9.96 -17.05 -13.59
C SER A 45 10.77 -15.75 -13.75
N ALA A 46 11.48 -15.61 -14.88
CA ALA A 46 12.24 -14.39 -15.17
C ALA A 46 11.33 -13.13 -15.16
N SER A 47 10.10 -13.26 -15.61
CA SER A 47 9.10 -12.19 -15.62
C SER A 47 8.75 -11.76 -14.17
N VAL A 48 8.48 -12.71 -13.26
CA VAL A 48 8.21 -12.41 -11.85
C VAL A 48 9.42 -11.77 -11.18
N ARG A 49 10.64 -12.25 -11.47
CA ARG A 49 11.88 -11.64 -10.95
C ARG A 49 12.06 -10.20 -11.41
N LEU A 50 11.71 -9.87 -12.66
CA LEU A 50 11.74 -8.51 -13.17
C LEU A 50 10.72 -7.62 -12.46
N GLY A 51 9.48 -8.09 -12.29
CA GLY A 51 8.46 -7.39 -11.52
C GLY A 51 8.88 -7.16 -10.07
N PHE A 52 9.54 -8.15 -9.44
CA PHE A 52 10.06 -8.02 -8.07
C PHE A 52 11.20 -6.99 -7.97
N ALA A 53 12.10 -6.96 -8.95
CA ALA A 53 13.14 -5.94 -9.03
C ALA A 53 12.54 -4.54 -9.18
N SER A 54 11.49 -4.39 -10.00
CA SER A 54 10.74 -3.14 -10.16
C SER A 54 10.04 -2.72 -8.85
N ALA A 55 9.40 -3.66 -8.14
CA ALA A 55 8.77 -3.38 -6.85
C ALA A 55 9.80 -2.90 -5.80
N LYS A 56 11.00 -3.48 -5.80
CA LYS A 56 12.09 -3.04 -4.93
C LYS A 56 12.59 -1.64 -5.28
N GLU A 57 12.62 -1.30 -6.56
CA GLU A 57 13.02 0.05 -7.00
C GLU A 57 11.95 1.08 -6.65
N ILE A 58 10.66 0.77 -6.80
CA ILE A 58 9.55 1.57 -6.29
C ILE A 58 9.79 1.96 -4.82
N PHE A 59 10.04 0.98 -3.97
CA PHE A 59 10.30 1.22 -2.55
C PHE A 59 11.42 2.25 -2.32
N LYS A 60 12.55 2.10 -3.02
CA LYS A 60 13.69 3.02 -2.87
C LYS A 60 13.35 4.44 -3.33
N ILE A 61 12.68 4.58 -4.47
CA ILE A 61 12.33 5.89 -5.02
C ILE A 61 11.33 6.58 -4.08
N LEU A 62 10.29 5.88 -3.62
CA LEU A 62 9.32 6.45 -2.69
C LEU A 62 9.99 6.96 -1.42
N PHE A 63 10.90 6.18 -0.83
CA PHE A 63 11.61 6.60 0.39
C PHE A 63 12.57 7.77 0.17
N ALA A 64 13.18 7.86 -1.00
CA ALA A 64 14.13 8.92 -1.30
C ALA A 64 13.44 10.24 -1.68
N ASP A 65 12.36 10.18 -2.45
CA ASP A 65 11.86 11.34 -3.19
C ASP A 65 10.47 11.82 -2.79
N SER A 66 9.62 11.03 -2.06
CA SER A 66 8.22 11.40 -1.81
C SER A 66 8.07 12.75 -1.13
N LYS A 67 8.87 13.03 -0.08
CA LYS A 67 8.81 14.32 0.61
C LYS A 67 9.18 15.48 -0.29
N ALA A 68 10.25 15.33 -1.08
CA ALA A 68 10.66 16.35 -2.01
C ALA A 68 9.60 16.59 -3.08
N ALA A 69 9.02 15.52 -3.64
CA ALA A 69 7.96 15.61 -4.64
C ALA A 69 6.68 16.26 -4.11
N LEU A 70 6.30 16.03 -2.83
CA LEU A 70 5.17 16.71 -2.20
C LEU A 70 5.43 18.22 -2.03
N ASN A 71 6.65 18.61 -1.69
CA ASN A 71 7.06 20.01 -1.64
C ASN A 71 7.04 20.64 -3.06
N ASP A 72 7.55 19.93 -4.06
CA ASP A 72 7.55 20.36 -5.45
C ASP A 72 6.12 20.58 -5.98
N LEU A 73 5.20 19.66 -5.64
CA LEU A 73 3.77 19.80 -5.94
C LEU A 73 3.19 21.07 -5.32
N ALA A 74 3.47 21.33 -4.02
CA ALA A 74 3.00 22.53 -3.33
C ALA A 74 3.59 23.82 -3.91
N GLU A 75 4.84 23.77 -4.36
CA GLU A 75 5.54 24.89 -4.99
C GLU A 75 5.27 25.01 -6.50
N GLN A 76 4.50 24.10 -7.08
CA GLN A 76 4.18 24.05 -8.52
C GLN A 76 5.44 23.98 -9.40
N LYS A 77 6.40 23.11 -9.02
CA LYS A 77 7.68 22.94 -9.70
C LYS A 77 7.86 21.53 -10.21
N VAL A 78 8.24 21.38 -11.47
CA VAL A 78 8.75 20.11 -12.00
C VAL A 78 10.22 19.99 -11.66
N THR A 79 10.55 19.05 -10.79
CA THR A 79 11.93 18.68 -10.46
C THR A 79 12.19 17.21 -10.83
N PRO A 80 13.45 16.76 -10.81
CA PRO A 80 13.76 15.34 -10.99
C PRO A 80 13.09 14.43 -9.94
N ALA A 81 12.89 14.89 -8.68
CA ALA A 81 12.21 14.13 -7.64
C ALA A 81 10.71 13.98 -7.95
N PHE A 82 10.05 15.08 -8.33
CA PHE A 82 8.65 15.04 -8.77
C PHE A 82 8.46 14.08 -9.95
N GLY A 83 9.28 14.20 -10.99
CA GLY A 83 9.21 13.32 -12.16
C GLY A 83 9.37 11.84 -11.78
N ARG A 84 10.38 11.50 -10.96
CA ARG A 84 10.57 10.10 -10.52
C ARG A 84 9.39 9.56 -9.72
N ILE A 85 8.75 10.35 -8.87
CA ILE A 85 7.54 9.90 -8.15
C ILE A 85 6.37 9.70 -9.11
N VAL A 86 6.15 10.61 -10.05
CA VAL A 86 5.11 10.47 -11.07
C VAL A 86 5.33 9.20 -11.90
N ASP A 87 6.53 8.98 -12.41
CA ASP A 87 6.88 7.77 -13.19
C ASP A 87 6.71 6.50 -12.35
N THR A 88 7.04 6.57 -11.06
CA THR A 88 6.89 5.44 -10.14
C THR A 88 5.42 5.08 -9.95
N ILE A 89 4.55 6.07 -9.79
CA ILE A 89 3.10 5.86 -9.62
C ILE A 89 2.47 5.33 -10.91
N ILE A 90 2.84 5.87 -12.07
CA ILE A 90 2.16 5.57 -13.34
C ILE A 90 2.80 4.36 -14.04
N GLU A 91 4.11 4.37 -14.22
CA GLU A 91 4.83 3.43 -15.07
C GLU A 91 5.33 2.20 -14.30
N LEU A 92 6.09 2.43 -13.20
CA LEU A 92 6.68 1.30 -12.46
C LEU A 92 5.64 0.45 -11.77
N SER A 93 4.58 1.05 -11.20
CA SER A 93 3.50 0.27 -10.56
C SER A 93 2.79 -0.63 -11.58
N GLY A 94 2.55 -0.13 -12.79
CA GLY A 94 2.01 -0.90 -13.91
C GLY A 94 2.94 -2.03 -14.35
N THR A 95 4.25 -1.76 -14.38
CA THR A 95 5.30 -2.73 -14.71
C THR A 95 5.30 -3.92 -13.75
N VAL A 96 5.17 -3.67 -12.44
CA VAL A 96 5.09 -4.74 -11.43
C VAL A 96 3.93 -5.68 -11.72
N GLY A 97 2.72 -5.14 -11.90
CA GLY A 97 1.53 -5.95 -12.20
C GLY A 97 1.60 -6.65 -13.56
N GLY A 98 2.20 -6.00 -14.56
CA GLY A 98 2.35 -6.53 -15.91
C GLY A 98 3.31 -7.71 -15.99
N PHE A 99 4.47 -7.64 -15.35
CA PHE A 99 5.48 -8.70 -15.38
C PHE A 99 5.26 -9.79 -14.33
N ALA A 100 4.83 -9.43 -13.13
CA ALA A 100 4.70 -10.39 -12.03
C ALA A 100 3.32 -11.07 -11.96
N GLY A 101 2.34 -10.64 -12.76
CA GLY A 101 1.02 -11.25 -12.79
C GLY A 101 0.38 -11.28 -11.39
N THR A 102 -0.06 -12.45 -10.94
CA THR A 102 -0.70 -12.63 -9.62
C THR A 102 0.19 -12.20 -8.46
N TYR A 103 1.51 -12.35 -8.57
CA TYR A 103 2.46 -11.95 -7.52
C TYR A 103 2.56 -10.42 -7.34
N GLY A 104 2.34 -9.65 -8.41
CA GLY A 104 2.57 -8.21 -8.42
C GLY A 104 1.30 -7.35 -8.43
N ARG A 105 0.12 -7.95 -8.37
CA ARG A 105 -1.13 -7.18 -8.46
C ARG A 105 -1.59 -6.67 -7.11
N MET A 106 -1.97 -7.58 -6.22
CA MET A 106 -2.55 -7.25 -4.91
C MET A 106 -2.41 -8.45 -3.97
N SER A 107 -2.43 -8.19 -2.66
CA SER A 107 -2.52 -9.25 -1.65
C SER A 107 -3.26 -8.78 -0.39
N GLY A 108 -2.63 -8.75 0.78
CA GLY A 108 -3.28 -8.43 2.05
C GLY A 108 -3.78 -6.99 2.16
N ALA A 109 -2.97 -6.02 1.70
CA ALA A 109 -3.30 -4.60 1.80
C ALA A 109 -4.57 -4.26 0.99
N HIS A 110 -4.64 -4.71 -0.26
CA HIS A 110 -5.81 -4.48 -1.11
C HIS A 110 -7.03 -5.29 -0.64
N ALA A 111 -6.84 -6.53 -0.17
CA ALA A 111 -7.94 -7.31 0.39
C ALA A 111 -8.56 -6.61 1.61
N LEU A 112 -7.73 -6.03 2.48
CA LEU A 112 -8.21 -5.21 3.60
C LEU A 112 -8.94 -3.96 3.12
N HIS A 113 -8.38 -3.22 2.15
CA HIS A 113 -9.04 -2.06 1.53
C HIS A 113 -10.43 -2.43 1.02
N ASN A 114 -10.58 -3.56 0.33
CA ASN A 114 -11.87 -4.02 -0.19
C ASN A 114 -12.87 -4.26 0.94
N GLY A 115 -12.44 -4.86 2.06
CA GLY A 115 -13.25 -4.99 3.27
C GLY A 115 -13.63 -3.63 3.86
N LEU A 116 -12.68 -2.70 4.01
CA LEU A 116 -12.91 -1.35 4.51
C LEU A 116 -13.95 -0.58 3.69
N SER A 117 -14.04 -0.86 2.40
CA SER A 117 -15.02 -0.22 1.50
C SER A 117 -16.48 -0.61 1.79
N LEU A 118 -16.72 -1.60 2.67
CA LEU A 118 -18.06 -1.91 3.20
C LEU A 118 -18.52 -0.89 4.25
N CYS A 119 -17.60 -0.14 4.84
CA CYS A 119 -17.89 0.84 5.88
C CYS A 119 -18.09 2.23 5.26
N SER A 120 -19.30 2.79 5.36
CA SER A 120 -19.67 4.10 4.78
C SER A 120 -18.78 5.24 5.26
N GLU A 121 -18.26 5.16 6.49
CA GLU A 121 -17.36 6.15 7.09
C GLU A 121 -16.05 6.29 6.30
N THR A 122 -15.61 5.20 5.67
CA THR A 122 -14.36 5.21 4.89
C THR A 122 -14.56 5.64 3.43
N HIS A 123 -15.79 5.87 2.98
CA HIS A 123 -16.07 6.26 1.58
C HIS A 123 -15.41 7.58 1.17
N PRO A 124 -15.29 8.61 2.05
CA PRO A 124 -14.56 9.83 1.69
C PRO A 124 -13.03 9.63 1.59
N ILE A 125 -12.50 8.54 2.12
CA ILE A 125 -11.06 8.25 2.11
C ILE A 125 -10.66 7.65 0.77
N LEU A 126 -9.63 8.21 0.14
CA LEU A 126 -9.14 7.76 -1.15
C LEU A 126 -8.64 6.30 -1.10
N HIS A 127 -8.73 5.61 -2.23
CA HIS A 127 -8.32 4.22 -2.39
C HIS A 127 -6.90 3.97 -1.82
N GLY A 128 -5.91 4.68 -2.33
CA GLY A 128 -4.51 4.47 -1.96
C GLY A 128 -4.21 4.78 -0.48
N SER A 129 -4.96 5.70 0.14
CA SER A 129 -4.85 5.95 1.58
C SER A 129 -5.33 4.73 2.40
N LYS A 130 -6.45 4.12 2.01
CA LYS A 130 -6.93 2.87 2.64
C LYS A 130 -5.97 1.70 2.38
N VAL A 131 -5.38 1.63 1.19
CA VAL A 131 -4.36 0.62 0.85
C VAL A 131 -3.11 0.82 1.69
N ALA A 132 -2.66 2.06 1.89
CA ALA A 132 -1.53 2.36 2.78
C ALA A 132 -1.77 1.86 4.21
N TYR A 133 -2.95 2.13 4.80
CA TYR A 133 -3.32 1.54 6.08
C TYR A 133 -3.28 0.00 6.02
N GLY A 134 -3.78 -0.58 4.93
CA GLY A 134 -3.76 -2.02 4.68
C GLY A 134 -2.35 -2.63 4.68
N VAL A 135 -1.34 -1.90 4.19
CA VAL A 135 0.08 -2.31 4.24
C VAL A 135 0.52 -2.52 5.69
N LEU A 136 0.21 -1.58 6.59
CA LEU A 136 0.57 -1.70 8.01
C LEU A 136 -0.15 -2.87 8.68
N VAL A 137 -1.42 -3.10 8.35
CA VAL A 137 -2.17 -4.26 8.86
C VAL A 137 -1.60 -5.57 8.33
N GLN A 138 -1.21 -5.64 7.04
CA GLN A 138 -0.54 -6.82 6.49
C GLN A 138 0.77 -7.12 7.22
N LEU A 139 1.60 -6.11 7.49
CA LEU A 139 2.84 -6.25 8.25
C LEU A 139 2.58 -6.69 9.71
N ALA A 140 1.55 -6.16 10.36
CA ALA A 140 1.13 -6.62 11.68
C ALA A 140 0.66 -8.09 11.65
N TYR A 141 -0.05 -8.49 10.59
CA TYR A 141 -0.49 -9.86 10.38
C TYR A 141 0.66 -10.85 10.25
N THR A 142 1.71 -10.47 9.52
CA THR A 142 2.92 -11.29 9.31
C THR A 142 3.93 -11.19 10.46
N GLY A 143 3.66 -10.34 11.47
CA GLY A 143 4.52 -10.15 12.64
C GLY A 143 5.74 -9.25 12.39
N ASP A 144 5.76 -8.50 11.28
CA ASP A 144 6.86 -7.62 10.87
C ASP A 144 6.84 -6.27 11.62
N THR A 145 6.73 -6.30 12.96
CA THR A 145 6.59 -5.09 13.81
C THR A 145 7.74 -4.11 13.62
N SER A 146 8.97 -4.60 13.49
CA SER A 146 10.15 -3.74 13.27
C SER A 146 10.07 -2.97 11.94
N GLU A 147 9.41 -3.53 10.94
CA GLU A 147 9.21 -2.86 9.65
C GLU A 147 8.14 -1.79 9.77
N ILE A 148 7.05 -2.04 10.50
CA ILE A 148 6.06 -1.02 10.83
C ILE A 148 6.73 0.17 11.52
N GLU A 149 7.58 -0.08 12.53
CA GLU A 149 8.27 1.00 13.26
C GLU A 149 9.16 1.86 12.36
N LYS A 150 9.79 1.29 11.34
CA LYS A 150 10.56 2.03 10.33
C LYS A 150 9.67 2.81 9.35
N LEU A 151 8.47 2.28 9.07
CA LEU A 151 7.52 2.92 8.16
C LEU A 151 6.79 4.12 8.79
N LEU A 152 6.50 4.11 10.09
CA LEU A 152 5.72 5.16 10.73
C LEU A 152 6.28 6.58 10.51
N PRO A 153 7.60 6.83 10.57
CA PRO A 153 8.15 8.14 10.20
C PRO A 153 7.85 8.54 8.74
N PHE A 154 7.96 7.61 7.79
CA PHE A 154 7.63 7.84 6.40
C PHE A 154 6.13 8.17 6.23
N TYR A 155 5.24 7.43 6.90
CA TYR A 155 3.80 7.69 6.89
C TYR A 155 3.48 9.09 7.39
N LYS A 156 4.04 9.46 8.54
CA LYS A 156 3.86 10.78 9.13
C LYS A 156 4.36 11.90 8.21
N GLU A 157 5.54 11.72 7.64
CA GLU A 157 6.19 12.72 6.77
C GLU A 157 5.43 12.94 5.46
N ASN A 158 4.77 11.90 4.95
CA ASN A 158 4.04 11.92 3.68
C ASN A 158 2.52 11.95 3.86
N HIS A 159 2.02 12.22 5.08
CA HIS A 159 0.59 12.33 5.39
C HIS A 159 -0.23 11.07 5.06
N LEU A 160 0.39 9.89 5.13
CA LEU A 160 -0.29 8.60 4.96
C LEU A 160 -0.97 8.16 6.26
N PRO A 161 -2.18 7.60 6.21
CA PRO A 161 -2.89 7.16 7.42
C PRO A 161 -2.25 5.90 8.01
N ALA A 162 -2.02 5.91 9.32
CA ALA A 162 -1.45 4.81 10.09
C ALA A 162 -2.42 4.18 11.10
N SER A 163 -3.61 4.75 11.26
CA SER A 163 -4.61 4.29 12.24
C SER A 163 -6.02 4.27 11.66
N LEU A 164 -6.92 3.54 12.31
CA LEU A 164 -8.35 3.53 11.98
C LEU A 164 -8.97 4.94 12.05
N ALA A 165 -8.56 5.74 13.04
CA ALA A 165 -9.04 7.11 13.19
C ALA A 165 -8.71 7.97 11.97
N GLU A 166 -7.53 7.81 11.38
CA GLU A 166 -7.08 8.57 10.20
C GLU A 166 -7.76 8.13 8.90
N ILE A 167 -8.44 6.98 8.91
CA ILE A 167 -9.33 6.55 7.81
C ILE A 167 -10.82 6.71 8.15
N ASN A 168 -11.15 7.55 9.14
CA ASN A 168 -12.51 7.84 9.59
C ASN A 168 -13.29 6.64 10.14
N LEU A 169 -12.63 5.55 10.51
CA LEU A 169 -13.29 4.37 11.04
C LEU A 169 -13.09 4.30 12.57
N PRO A 170 -14.13 4.49 13.39
CA PRO A 170 -14.01 4.26 14.81
C PRO A 170 -13.75 2.78 15.11
N PHE A 171 -13.08 2.49 16.23
CA PHE A 171 -12.87 1.11 16.65
C PHE A 171 -14.19 0.47 17.06
N ASP A 172 -14.82 -0.21 16.12
CA ASP A 172 -16.10 -0.92 16.27
C ASP A 172 -15.89 -2.39 15.87
N LEU A 173 -16.05 -3.29 16.85
CA LEU A 173 -15.73 -4.70 16.62
C LEU A 173 -16.66 -5.37 15.59
N GLU A 174 -17.92 -4.97 15.51
CA GLU A 174 -18.87 -5.52 14.55
C GLU A 174 -18.48 -5.13 13.11
N LYS A 175 -18.15 -3.87 12.90
CA LYS A 175 -17.64 -3.37 11.61
C LYS A 175 -16.32 -4.03 11.23
N LEU A 176 -15.39 -4.10 12.17
CA LEU A 176 -14.09 -4.74 11.92
C LEU A 176 -14.24 -6.23 11.61
N GLN A 177 -15.25 -6.90 12.19
CA GLN A 177 -15.54 -8.29 11.87
C GLN A 177 -16.08 -8.44 10.44
N ALA A 178 -16.96 -7.54 9.99
CA ALA A 178 -17.43 -7.52 8.60
C ALA A 178 -16.27 -7.28 7.61
N VAL A 179 -15.42 -6.29 7.89
CA VAL A 179 -14.20 -5.99 7.12
C VAL A 179 -13.27 -7.19 7.01
N ALA A 180 -12.93 -7.79 8.15
CA ALA A 180 -11.99 -8.91 8.21
C ALA A 180 -12.55 -10.17 7.54
N LYS A 181 -13.85 -10.44 7.71
CA LYS A 181 -14.54 -11.56 7.06
C LYS A 181 -14.52 -11.42 5.54
N PHE A 182 -14.72 -10.21 5.03
CA PHE A 182 -14.61 -9.95 3.59
C PHE A 182 -13.18 -10.15 3.11
N ALA A 183 -12.21 -9.52 3.77
CA ALA A 183 -10.79 -9.62 3.41
C ALA A 183 -10.25 -11.07 3.46
N ALA A 184 -10.76 -11.90 4.38
CA ALA A 184 -10.38 -13.31 4.50
C ALA A 184 -11.14 -14.23 3.53
N SER A 185 -12.12 -13.71 2.78
CA SER A 185 -12.96 -14.52 1.91
C SER A 185 -12.18 -15.17 0.77
N PRO A 186 -12.67 -16.30 0.21
CA PRO A 186 -11.98 -17.02 -0.88
C PRO A 186 -11.82 -16.22 -2.18
N VAL A 187 -12.59 -15.15 -2.37
CA VAL A 187 -12.52 -14.30 -3.56
C VAL A 187 -11.44 -13.23 -3.43
N GLU A 188 -10.95 -13.01 -2.21
CA GLU A 188 -9.94 -11.99 -1.91
C GLU A 188 -8.50 -12.52 -1.95
N SER A 189 -7.57 -11.59 -2.12
CA SER A 189 -6.15 -11.89 -2.32
C SER A 189 -5.34 -12.09 -1.04
N TYR A 190 -5.94 -11.92 0.16
CA TYR A 190 -5.21 -12.12 1.43
C TYR A 190 -4.63 -13.53 1.55
N ARG A 191 -5.29 -14.53 0.95
CA ARG A 191 -4.82 -15.91 0.89
C ARG A 191 -3.47 -16.09 0.18
N LEU A 192 -3.00 -15.10 -0.58
CA LEU A 192 -1.65 -15.11 -1.17
C LEU A 192 -0.57 -14.86 -0.11
N ILE A 193 -0.94 -14.18 1.00
CA ILE A 193 -0.06 -14.00 2.17
C ILE A 193 -0.17 -15.20 3.11
N ASP A 194 -1.37 -15.69 3.36
CA ASP A 194 -1.61 -16.88 4.19
C ASP A 194 -2.80 -17.67 3.62
N SER A 195 -2.54 -18.87 3.10
CA SER A 195 -3.59 -19.76 2.58
C SER A 195 -4.62 -20.18 3.64
N LYS A 196 -4.29 -19.99 4.94
CA LYS A 196 -5.14 -20.26 6.11
C LYS A 196 -5.56 -18.96 6.81
N VAL A 197 -5.71 -17.89 6.06
CA VAL A 197 -6.19 -16.60 6.60
C VAL A 197 -7.59 -16.77 7.21
N THR A 198 -7.80 -16.12 8.36
CA THR A 198 -9.11 -16.03 9.01
C THR A 198 -9.40 -14.60 9.44
N ASP A 199 -10.68 -14.26 9.63
CA ASP A 199 -11.09 -12.95 10.11
C ASP A 199 -10.53 -12.66 11.52
N GLU A 200 -10.46 -13.65 12.42
CA GLU A 200 -9.89 -13.45 13.75
C GLU A 200 -8.40 -13.06 13.69
N LYS A 201 -7.63 -13.64 12.77
CA LYS A 201 -6.22 -13.27 12.58
C LYS A 201 -6.09 -11.83 12.07
N ILE A 202 -6.93 -11.42 11.12
CA ILE A 202 -6.94 -10.04 10.59
C ILE A 202 -7.34 -9.06 11.69
N ILE A 203 -8.39 -9.35 12.48
CA ILE A 203 -8.79 -8.52 13.62
C ILE A 203 -7.68 -8.40 14.65
N SER A 204 -6.98 -9.49 14.92
CA SER A 204 -5.82 -9.49 15.83
C SER A 204 -4.69 -8.59 15.31
N ALA A 205 -4.43 -8.62 13.99
CA ALA A 205 -3.44 -7.74 13.35
C ALA A 205 -3.84 -6.26 13.44
N ILE A 206 -5.12 -5.93 13.19
CA ILE A 206 -5.63 -4.56 13.36
C ILE A 206 -5.43 -4.09 14.80
N LYS A 207 -5.84 -4.90 15.79
CA LYS A 207 -5.66 -4.56 17.21
C LYS A 207 -4.19 -4.35 17.58
N ALA A 208 -3.29 -5.18 17.06
CA ALA A 208 -1.85 -5.07 17.31
C ALA A 208 -1.29 -3.77 16.72
N LEU A 209 -1.69 -3.41 15.50
CA LEU A 209 -1.30 -2.14 14.87
C LEU A 209 -1.80 -0.95 15.67
N GLU A 210 -3.09 -0.89 16.01
CA GLU A 210 -3.67 0.22 16.78
C GLU A 210 -2.99 0.39 18.13
N ALA A 211 -2.67 -0.72 18.82
CA ALA A 211 -1.92 -0.67 20.07
C ALA A 211 -0.47 -0.20 19.90
N LEU A 212 0.14 -0.43 18.73
CA LEU A 212 1.50 0.04 18.43
C LEU A 212 1.51 1.55 18.15
N VAL A 213 0.57 2.02 17.33
CA VAL A 213 0.47 3.44 16.93
C VAL A 213 0.05 4.32 18.10
N SER A 214 -0.85 3.87 18.97
CA SER A 214 -1.31 4.65 20.14
C SER A 214 -0.23 4.90 21.21
N LYS A 215 0.91 4.20 21.14
CA LYS A 215 2.04 4.38 22.09
C LYS A 215 3.07 5.42 21.60
N LYS A 216 2.91 5.93 20.39
CA LYS A 216 3.84 6.89 19.76
C LYS A 216 3.21 8.25 19.56
#